data_7f0b5b505098201a407835ca722e7b53
#
_entry.id   7f0b5b505098201a407835ca722e7b53
#
_cell.length_a   1.000
_cell.length_b   1.000
_cell.length_c   1.000
_cell.angle_alpha   90.00
_cell.angle_beta   90.00
_cell.angle_gamma   90.00
#
_symmetry.space_group_name_H-M   'P 1'
#
loop_
_entity.id
_entity.type
_entity.pdbx_description
1 polymer ?
#
loop_
_entity_poly.entity_id
_entity_poly.type
_entity_poly.pdbx_seq_one_letter_code
_entity_poly.pdbx_strand_id
1 'polypeptide(L)'
;ELLAGQQRLQAVLDSIDDGLLMIDRQGRLEHLNPVAQRQLGWDEERLGQGLSEALGRPEMDEQLQLVLRGGNLERAPEDLEVEVEGELRLLTYSLTPVSHTQGHILGAVMVLHDVTEQRAFERVRSEFVLRASHELRTPVTGMHMAFGLFRERAKFPEDSREADLLDTVNEEMQRLMQLINDLLNFSRYQNGLQKLTLGPCDVTDLLE
;
A
#
# COMPACT_ATOMS: atom_id res chain seq x y z
N GLU A 1 -15.05 -18.06 38.53
CA GLU A 1 -14.04 -17.09 38.08
C GLU A 1 -13.48 -17.43 36.68
N LEU A 2 -13.17 -18.70 36.37
CA LEU A 2 -12.66 -19.13 35.06
C LEU A 2 -13.64 -18.85 33.91
N LEU A 3 -14.95 -19.14 34.11
CA LEU A 3 -16.00 -18.87 33.12
C LEU A 3 -16.19 -17.38 32.83
N ALA A 4 -16.10 -16.53 33.87
CA ALA A 4 -16.18 -15.07 33.69
C ALA A 4 -14.95 -14.50 32.96
N GLY A 5 -13.78 -15.09 33.17
CA GLY A 5 -12.54 -14.74 32.45
C GLY A 5 -12.61 -15.09 30.97
N GLN A 6 -13.14 -16.28 30.65
CA GLN A 6 -13.32 -16.71 29.25
C GLN A 6 -14.35 -15.85 28.51
N GLN A 7 -15.51 -15.57 29.14
CA GLN A 7 -16.52 -14.69 28.55
C GLN A 7 -16.00 -13.27 28.31
N ARG A 8 -15.20 -12.75 29.22
CA ARG A 8 -14.59 -11.43 29.07
C ARG A 8 -13.57 -11.39 27.93
N LEU A 9 -12.74 -12.44 27.82
CA LEU A 9 -11.80 -12.56 26.72
C LEU A 9 -12.52 -12.64 25.37
N GLN A 10 -13.56 -13.47 25.30
CA GLN A 10 -14.39 -13.59 24.10
C GLN A 10 -15.01 -12.24 23.72
N ALA A 11 -15.58 -11.51 24.67
CA ALA A 11 -16.18 -10.20 24.41
C ALA A 11 -15.13 -9.19 23.92
N VAL A 12 -13.88 -9.26 24.38
CA VAL A 12 -12.77 -8.43 23.87
C VAL A 12 -12.44 -8.79 22.44
N LEU A 13 -12.29 -10.08 22.12
CA LEU A 13 -12.00 -10.55 20.76
C LEU A 13 -13.13 -10.17 19.77
N ASP A 14 -14.39 -10.23 20.23
CA ASP A 14 -15.55 -9.87 19.42
C ASP A 14 -15.72 -8.34 19.23
N SER A 15 -15.09 -7.53 20.09
CA SER A 15 -15.12 -6.06 20.02
C SER A 15 -14.04 -5.46 19.14
N ILE A 16 -13.13 -6.26 18.61
CA ILE A 16 -12.08 -5.82 17.69
C ILE A 16 -12.70 -5.61 16.30
N ASP A 17 -12.45 -4.47 15.70
CA ASP A 17 -12.95 -4.12 14.35
C ASP A 17 -12.23 -4.87 13.22
N ASP A 18 -11.16 -5.59 13.56
CA ASP A 18 -10.41 -6.43 12.64
C ASP A 18 -10.87 -7.87 12.67
N GLY A 19 -10.74 -8.55 11.54
CA GLY A 19 -10.93 -9.99 11.46
C GLY A 19 -9.83 -10.73 12.22
N LEU A 20 -10.18 -11.65 13.08
CA LEU A 20 -9.24 -12.43 13.88
C LEU A 20 -9.48 -13.92 13.68
N LEU A 21 -8.42 -14.63 13.27
CA LEU A 21 -8.42 -16.10 13.15
C LEU A 21 -7.39 -16.66 14.11
N MET A 22 -7.78 -17.65 14.91
CA MET A 22 -6.85 -18.44 15.70
C MET A 22 -6.57 -19.76 14.99
N ILE A 23 -5.31 -20.13 14.98
CA ILE A 23 -4.79 -21.29 14.24
C ILE A 23 -4.01 -22.15 15.22
N ASP A 24 -4.28 -23.45 15.22
CA ASP A 24 -3.61 -24.40 16.08
C ASP A 24 -2.17 -24.71 15.58
N ARG A 25 -1.45 -25.56 16.34
CA ARG A 25 -0.09 -25.99 15.98
C ARG A 25 -0.01 -26.81 14.70
N GLN A 26 -1.12 -27.36 14.24
CA GLN A 26 -1.24 -28.15 13.01
C GLN A 26 -1.62 -27.29 11.80
N GLY A 27 -1.78 -25.97 12.01
CA GLY A 27 -2.19 -25.05 10.95
C GLY A 27 -3.67 -25.04 10.64
N ARG A 28 -4.52 -25.54 11.57
CA ARG A 28 -5.97 -25.63 11.41
C ARG A 28 -6.65 -24.47 12.12
N LEU A 29 -7.77 -24.03 11.55
CA LEU A 29 -8.61 -22.98 12.11
C LEU A 29 -9.26 -23.47 13.41
N GLU A 30 -8.98 -22.80 14.52
CA GLU A 30 -9.52 -23.09 15.84
C GLU A 30 -10.65 -22.12 16.22
N HIS A 31 -10.54 -20.85 15.82
CA HIS A 31 -11.50 -19.81 16.13
C HIS A 31 -11.54 -18.71 15.07
N LEU A 32 -12.72 -18.13 14.86
CA LEU A 32 -13.00 -16.98 14.01
C LEU A 32 -13.83 -15.99 14.81
N ASN A 33 -13.42 -14.72 14.86
CA ASN A 33 -14.31 -13.70 15.41
C ASN A 33 -15.41 -13.32 14.40
N PRO A 34 -16.50 -12.66 14.84
CA PRO A 34 -17.60 -12.28 13.94
C PRO A 34 -17.19 -11.37 12.79
N VAL A 35 -16.11 -10.58 12.96
CA VAL A 35 -15.58 -9.71 11.91
C VAL A 35 -14.90 -10.53 10.81
N ALA A 36 -14.06 -11.51 11.17
CA ALA A 36 -13.42 -12.41 10.21
C ALA A 36 -14.47 -13.21 9.41
N GLN A 37 -15.54 -13.68 10.08
CA GLN A 37 -16.63 -14.37 9.42
C GLN A 37 -17.28 -13.50 8.34
N ARG A 38 -17.58 -12.23 8.63
CA ARG A 38 -18.15 -11.29 7.66
C ARG A 38 -17.17 -10.90 6.55
N GLN A 39 -15.89 -10.69 6.89
CA GLN A 39 -14.88 -10.30 5.91
C GLN A 39 -14.57 -11.40 4.90
N LEU A 40 -14.57 -12.66 5.33
CA LEU A 40 -14.28 -13.82 4.50
C LEU A 40 -15.54 -14.49 3.91
N GLY A 41 -16.73 -14.13 4.39
CA GLY A 41 -17.96 -14.84 4.04
C GLY A 41 -17.97 -16.28 4.58
N TRP A 42 -17.31 -16.52 5.70
CA TRP A 42 -17.17 -17.85 6.30
C TRP A 42 -18.11 -18.03 7.48
N ASP A 43 -18.44 -19.30 7.73
CA ASP A 43 -19.17 -19.77 8.90
C ASP A 43 -18.29 -20.69 9.76
N GLU A 44 -18.86 -21.19 10.85
CA GLU A 44 -18.15 -22.10 11.76
C GLU A 44 -17.85 -23.48 11.15
N GLU A 45 -18.43 -23.83 9.98
CA GLU A 45 -18.14 -25.09 9.28
C GLU A 45 -16.68 -25.16 8.78
N ARG A 46 -16.01 -24.01 8.68
CA ARG A 46 -14.59 -23.91 8.32
C ARG A 46 -13.63 -24.28 9.46
N LEU A 47 -14.12 -24.36 10.69
CA LEU A 47 -13.29 -24.74 11.84
C LEU A 47 -12.73 -26.16 11.66
N GLY A 48 -11.46 -26.33 12.00
CA GLY A 48 -10.71 -27.58 11.81
C GLY A 48 -10.11 -27.78 10.43
N GLN A 49 -10.44 -26.94 9.42
CA GLN A 49 -9.80 -26.95 8.12
C GLN A 49 -8.40 -26.31 8.21
N GLY A 50 -7.47 -26.71 7.32
CA GLY A 50 -6.18 -26.03 7.18
C GLY A 50 -6.37 -24.61 6.65
N LEU A 51 -5.62 -23.63 7.20
CA LEU A 51 -5.74 -22.21 6.81
C LEU A 51 -5.52 -22.00 5.31
N SER A 52 -4.46 -22.55 4.76
CA SER A 52 -4.11 -22.44 3.34
C SER A 52 -5.14 -23.09 2.42
N GLU A 53 -5.72 -24.20 2.83
CA GLU A 53 -6.81 -24.87 2.12
C GLU A 53 -8.10 -24.01 2.17
N ALA A 54 -8.45 -23.49 3.33
CA ALA A 54 -9.63 -22.66 3.53
C ALA A 54 -9.56 -21.36 2.71
N LEU A 55 -8.37 -20.74 2.60
CA LEU A 55 -8.12 -19.55 1.81
C LEU A 55 -7.86 -19.84 0.32
N GLY A 56 -7.66 -21.10 -0.06
CA GLY A 56 -7.28 -21.48 -1.42
C GLY A 56 -5.89 -20.97 -1.84
N ARG A 57 -4.98 -20.77 -0.86
CA ARG A 57 -3.65 -20.21 -1.06
C ARG A 57 -2.56 -21.14 -0.51
N PRO A 58 -2.04 -22.06 -1.33
CA PRO A 58 -1.00 -23.02 -0.92
C PRO A 58 0.30 -22.34 -0.44
N GLU A 59 0.63 -21.19 -1.02
CA GLU A 59 1.81 -20.39 -0.65
C GLU A 59 1.81 -19.93 0.81
N MET A 60 0.65 -19.85 1.43
CA MET A 60 0.51 -19.48 2.83
C MET A 60 1.00 -20.56 3.79
N ASP A 61 1.09 -21.81 3.35
CA ASP A 61 1.61 -22.91 4.17
C ASP A 61 3.06 -22.67 4.61
N GLU A 62 3.92 -22.19 3.71
CA GLU A 62 5.32 -21.90 4.04
C GLU A 62 5.42 -20.79 5.09
N GLN A 63 4.61 -19.73 4.95
CA GLN A 63 4.58 -18.61 5.88
C GLN A 63 4.06 -19.05 7.25
N LEU A 64 2.99 -19.85 7.26
CA LEU A 64 2.41 -20.39 8.49
C LEU A 64 3.39 -21.31 9.21
N GLN A 65 4.07 -22.21 8.49
CA GLN A 65 5.07 -23.10 9.07
C GLN A 65 6.26 -22.33 9.67
N LEU A 66 6.69 -21.24 9.01
CA LEU A 66 7.72 -20.37 9.55
C LEU A 66 7.29 -19.75 10.90
N VAL A 67 6.05 -19.25 10.96
CA VAL A 67 5.51 -18.63 12.19
C VAL A 67 5.32 -19.65 13.30
N LEU A 68 4.79 -20.83 12.99
CA LEU A 68 4.62 -21.93 13.96
C LEU A 68 5.95 -22.47 14.51
N ARG A 69 7.09 -22.20 13.85
CA ARG A 69 8.43 -22.47 14.34
C ARG A 69 9.06 -21.30 15.10
N GLY A 70 8.31 -20.21 15.30
CA GLY A 70 8.77 -19.00 15.99
C GLY A 70 9.59 -18.07 15.10
N GLY A 71 9.54 -18.25 13.79
CA GLY A 71 10.18 -17.35 12.86
C GLY A 71 9.47 -15.99 12.80
N ASN A 72 10.20 -14.96 12.38
CA ASN A 72 9.66 -13.64 12.17
C ASN A 72 9.33 -13.47 10.69
N LEU A 73 8.13 -12.97 10.37
CA LEU A 73 7.75 -12.59 9.01
C LEU A 73 8.28 -11.18 8.77
N GLU A 74 9.45 -11.07 8.14
CA GLU A 74 10.04 -9.78 7.72
C GLU A 74 9.31 -9.13 6.52
N ARG A 75 8.31 -9.80 5.94
CA ARG A 75 7.56 -9.28 4.80
C ARG A 75 6.42 -8.39 5.24
N ALA A 76 6.23 -7.34 4.48
CA ALA A 76 5.00 -6.54 4.54
C ALA A 76 3.77 -7.44 4.33
N PRO A 77 2.64 -7.16 4.99
CA PRO A 77 1.42 -7.92 4.83
C PRO A 77 1.03 -8.00 3.35
N GLU A 78 0.74 -9.20 2.89
CA GLU A 78 0.24 -9.44 1.54
C GLU A 78 -1.26 -9.20 1.52
N ASP A 79 -1.75 -8.60 0.42
CA ASP A 79 -3.18 -8.36 0.25
C ASP A 79 -3.87 -9.67 -0.16
N LEU A 80 -4.98 -9.99 0.49
CA LEU A 80 -5.88 -11.09 0.15
C LEU A 80 -7.07 -10.53 -0.63
N GLU A 81 -7.27 -11.02 -1.84
CA GLU A 81 -8.50 -10.76 -2.60
C GLU A 81 -9.53 -11.82 -2.25
N VAL A 82 -10.67 -11.40 -1.72
CA VAL A 82 -11.76 -12.28 -1.32
C VAL A 82 -13.07 -11.77 -1.94
N GLU A 83 -13.82 -12.67 -2.55
CA GLU A 83 -15.16 -12.35 -3.07
C GLU A 83 -16.21 -12.80 -2.04
N VAL A 84 -16.98 -11.85 -1.52
CA VAL A 84 -18.05 -12.09 -0.56
C VAL A 84 -19.34 -11.51 -1.11
N GLU A 85 -20.36 -12.36 -1.30
CA GLU A 85 -21.69 -11.96 -1.82
C GLU A 85 -21.62 -11.20 -3.17
N GLY A 86 -20.60 -11.50 -4.01
CA GLY A 86 -20.39 -10.83 -5.29
C GLY A 86 -19.62 -9.51 -5.21
N GLU A 87 -19.17 -9.11 -4.02
CA GLU A 87 -18.29 -7.96 -3.81
C GLU A 87 -16.85 -8.40 -3.58
N LEU A 88 -15.93 -7.78 -4.33
CA LEU A 88 -14.50 -7.99 -4.14
C LEU A 88 -14.01 -7.17 -2.95
N ARG A 89 -13.42 -7.84 -1.97
CA ARG A 89 -12.77 -7.21 -0.82
C ARG A 89 -11.27 -7.42 -0.88
N LEU A 90 -10.55 -6.40 -0.46
CA LEU A 90 -9.10 -6.42 -0.31
C LEU A 90 -8.79 -6.42 1.19
N LEU A 91 -8.20 -7.51 1.67
CA LEU A 91 -7.81 -7.67 3.06
C LEU A 91 -6.28 -7.70 3.15
N THR A 92 -5.70 -6.89 4.01
CA THR A 92 -4.31 -7.11 4.44
C THR A 92 -4.31 -8.04 5.63
N TYR A 93 -3.23 -8.79 5.83
CA TYR A 93 -3.12 -9.68 6.98
C TYR A 93 -1.74 -9.63 7.64
N SER A 94 -1.74 -9.92 8.92
CA SER A 94 -0.53 -10.22 9.68
C SER A 94 -0.68 -11.58 10.35
N LEU A 95 0.42 -12.31 10.48
CA LEU A 95 0.45 -13.63 11.10
C LEU A 95 1.51 -13.64 12.21
N THR A 96 1.09 -13.89 13.44
CA THR A 96 1.92 -13.80 14.63
C THR A 96 1.83 -15.08 15.43
N PRO A 97 2.97 -15.66 15.90
CA PRO A 97 2.94 -16.85 16.75
C PRO A 97 2.39 -16.52 18.14
N VAL A 98 1.56 -17.41 18.66
CA VAL A 98 1.11 -17.38 20.05
C VAL A 98 1.93 -18.37 20.86
N SER A 99 2.63 -17.89 21.87
CA SER A 99 3.47 -18.73 22.72
C SER A 99 3.05 -18.69 24.20
N HIS A 100 3.26 -19.78 24.89
CA HIS A 100 3.16 -19.84 26.34
C HIS A 100 4.38 -19.19 27.01
N THR A 101 4.26 -18.82 28.30
CA THR A 101 5.33 -18.20 29.12
C THR A 101 6.64 -18.97 29.14
N GLN A 102 6.66 -20.25 28.80
CA GLN A 102 7.82 -21.11 28.69
C GLN A 102 8.39 -21.21 27.26
N GLY A 103 7.94 -20.37 26.32
CA GLY A 103 8.46 -20.32 24.95
C GLY A 103 7.91 -21.39 24.01
N HIS A 104 6.96 -22.23 24.45
CA HIS A 104 6.31 -23.20 23.59
C HIS A 104 5.22 -22.51 22.75
N ILE A 105 5.29 -22.68 21.43
CA ILE A 105 4.30 -22.15 20.51
C ILE A 105 3.02 -22.97 20.65
N LEU A 106 1.92 -22.29 20.90
CA LEU A 106 0.57 -22.86 21.02
C LEU A 106 -0.17 -22.89 19.68
N GLY A 107 0.17 -21.96 18.79
CA GLY A 107 -0.46 -21.77 17.52
C GLY A 107 -0.06 -20.42 16.92
N ALA A 108 -0.91 -19.87 16.08
CA ALA A 108 -0.75 -18.55 15.49
C ALA A 108 -2.07 -17.77 15.51
N VAL A 109 -1.97 -16.46 15.44
CA VAL A 109 -3.10 -15.55 15.21
C VAL A 109 -2.88 -14.83 13.90
N MET A 110 -3.89 -14.86 13.04
CA MET A 110 -3.98 -14.06 11.84
C MET A 110 -4.95 -12.92 12.09
N VAL A 111 -4.50 -11.70 11.83
CA VAL A 111 -5.35 -10.50 11.91
C VAL A 111 -5.60 -10.01 10.49
N LEU A 112 -6.85 -9.78 10.15
CA LEU A 112 -7.32 -9.30 8.86
C LEU A 112 -7.80 -7.86 8.97
N HIS A 113 -7.28 -7.01 8.12
CA HIS A 113 -7.69 -5.62 7.96
C HIS A 113 -8.37 -5.45 6.61
N ASP A 114 -9.59 -4.96 6.57
CA ASP A 114 -10.25 -4.58 5.33
C ASP A 114 -9.75 -3.23 4.85
N VAL A 115 -9.02 -3.25 3.73
CA VAL A 115 -8.44 -2.05 3.11
C VAL A 115 -9.11 -1.70 1.79
N THR A 116 -10.28 -2.27 1.51
CA THR A 116 -10.98 -2.12 0.23
C THR A 116 -11.23 -0.65 -0.12
N GLU A 117 -11.85 0.10 0.80
CA GLU A 117 -12.13 1.53 0.58
C GLU A 117 -10.84 2.36 0.49
N GLN A 118 -9.87 2.06 1.36
CA GLN A 118 -8.59 2.77 1.36
C GLN A 118 -7.86 2.56 0.03
N ARG A 119 -7.78 1.33 -0.48
CA ARG A 119 -7.14 1.01 -1.76
C ARG A 119 -7.89 1.63 -2.94
N ALA A 120 -9.22 1.60 -2.92
CA ALA A 120 -10.03 2.26 -3.94
C ALA A 120 -9.77 3.77 -3.98
N PHE A 121 -9.72 4.43 -2.82
CA PHE A 121 -9.41 5.85 -2.72
C PHE A 121 -7.99 6.18 -3.20
N GLU A 122 -6.98 5.40 -2.78
CA GLU A 122 -5.60 5.55 -3.24
C GLU A 122 -5.49 5.43 -4.76
N ARG A 123 -6.21 4.47 -5.37
CA ARG A 123 -6.26 4.27 -6.82
C ARG A 123 -6.85 5.47 -7.55
N VAL A 124 -8.04 5.93 -7.12
CA VAL A 124 -8.71 7.09 -7.71
C VAL A 124 -7.84 8.34 -7.59
N ARG A 125 -7.24 8.58 -6.43
CA ARG A 125 -6.32 9.69 -6.20
C ARG A 125 -5.11 9.63 -7.15
N SER A 126 -4.54 8.46 -7.33
CA SER A 126 -3.39 8.25 -8.20
C SER A 126 -3.73 8.45 -9.67
N GLU A 127 -4.86 7.91 -10.12
CA GLU A 127 -5.35 8.11 -11.49
C GLU A 127 -5.64 9.59 -11.76
N PHE A 128 -6.24 10.29 -10.79
CA PHE A 128 -6.48 11.72 -10.89
C PHE A 128 -5.18 12.53 -11.07
N VAL A 129 -4.17 12.26 -10.24
CA VAL A 129 -2.87 12.95 -10.33
C VAL A 129 -2.18 12.69 -11.67
N LEU A 130 -2.18 11.43 -12.12
CA LEU A 130 -1.59 11.08 -13.42
C LEU A 130 -2.30 11.81 -14.56
N ARG A 131 -3.63 11.79 -14.57
CA ARG A 131 -4.42 12.45 -15.61
C ARG A 131 -4.26 13.96 -15.59
N ALA A 132 -4.38 14.58 -14.42
CA ALA A 132 -4.18 16.03 -14.28
C ALA A 132 -2.79 16.47 -14.74
N SER A 133 -1.75 15.71 -14.44
CA SER A 133 -0.39 16.03 -14.87
C SER A 133 -0.22 15.93 -16.39
N HIS A 134 -0.85 14.95 -17.04
CA HIS A 134 -0.84 14.86 -18.51
C HIS A 134 -1.60 16.03 -19.15
N GLU A 135 -2.79 16.37 -18.62
CA GLU A 135 -3.60 17.48 -19.11
C GLU A 135 -2.93 18.85 -18.89
N LEU A 136 -2.12 19.00 -17.86
CA LEU A 136 -1.35 20.22 -17.61
C LEU A 136 -0.09 20.31 -18.49
N ARG A 137 0.58 19.21 -18.76
CA ARG A 137 1.83 19.20 -19.56
C ARG A 137 1.60 19.75 -20.96
N THR A 138 0.53 19.38 -21.63
CA THR A 138 0.23 19.76 -23.00
C THR A 138 0.13 21.29 -23.19
N PRO A 139 -0.72 22.03 -22.43
CA PRO A 139 -0.79 23.48 -22.56
C PRO A 139 0.49 24.20 -22.14
N VAL A 140 1.18 23.71 -21.10
CA VAL A 140 2.44 24.30 -20.65
C VAL A 140 3.53 24.15 -21.71
N THR A 141 3.63 22.97 -22.35
CA THR A 141 4.56 22.75 -23.47
C THR A 141 4.23 23.67 -24.63
N GLY A 142 2.94 23.84 -24.96
CA GLY A 142 2.50 24.76 -26.00
C GLY A 142 2.86 26.22 -25.71
N MET A 143 2.64 26.66 -24.46
CA MET A 143 3.05 27.99 -24.01
C MET A 143 4.56 28.18 -24.09
N HIS A 144 5.35 27.21 -23.65
CA HIS A 144 6.81 27.26 -23.70
C HIS A 144 7.33 27.37 -25.13
N MET A 145 6.77 26.58 -26.07
CA MET A 145 7.13 26.65 -27.49
C MET A 145 6.77 28.02 -28.11
N ALA A 146 5.54 28.52 -27.87
CA ALA A 146 5.11 29.80 -28.36
C ALA A 146 5.96 30.94 -27.82
N PHE A 147 6.30 30.87 -26.54
CA PHE A 147 7.18 31.84 -25.89
C PHE A 147 8.61 31.78 -26.43
N GLY A 148 9.17 30.61 -26.70
CA GLY A 148 10.46 30.43 -27.33
C GLY A 148 10.54 31.09 -28.71
N LEU A 149 9.52 30.87 -29.55
CA LEU A 149 9.40 31.51 -30.86
C LEU A 149 9.27 33.04 -30.76
N PHE A 150 8.55 33.54 -29.77
CA PHE A 150 8.44 34.96 -29.51
C PHE A 150 9.79 35.56 -29.13
N ARG A 151 10.52 34.92 -28.20
CA ARG A 151 11.86 35.35 -27.75
C ARG A 151 12.87 35.39 -28.89
N GLU A 152 12.86 34.40 -29.79
CA GLU A 152 13.76 34.39 -30.96
C GLU A 152 13.52 35.58 -31.91
N ARG A 153 12.29 36.07 -32.00
CA ARG A 153 11.88 37.17 -32.88
C ARG A 153 11.94 38.53 -32.20
N ALA A 154 11.82 38.58 -30.89
CA ALA A 154 11.87 39.79 -30.10
C ALA A 154 13.36 40.23 -29.98
N LYS A 155 13.73 41.29 -30.68
CA LYS A 155 15.09 41.89 -30.60
C LYS A 155 15.07 42.99 -29.54
N PHE A 156 15.10 42.63 -28.28
CA PHE A 156 15.31 43.59 -27.20
C PHE A 156 16.82 43.76 -26.90
N PRO A 157 17.29 44.97 -26.51
CA PRO A 157 18.61 45.12 -25.95
C PRO A 157 18.83 44.21 -24.73
N GLU A 158 20.02 43.62 -24.58
CA GLU A 158 20.31 42.67 -23.48
C GLU A 158 20.10 43.28 -22.09
N ASP A 159 20.39 44.58 -21.93
CA ASP A 159 20.20 45.30 -20.66
C ASP A 159 18.82 45.97 -20.52
N SER A 160 17.82 45.56 -21.30
CA SER A 160 16.50 46.12 -21.25
C SER A 160 15.61 45.43 -20.23
N ARG A 161 14.68 46.19 -19.63
CA ARG A 161 13.66 45.61 -18.72
C ARG A 161 12.81 44.55 -19.38
N GLU A 162 12.60 44.64 -20.67
CA GLU A 162 11.88 43.67 -21.49
C GLU A 162 12.62 42.35 -21.58
N ALA A 163 13.96 42.38 -21.71
CA ALA A 163 14.80 41.19 -21.71
C ALA A 163 14.72 40.47 -20.33
N ASP A 164 14.84 41.20 -19.23
CA ASP A 164 14.71 40.67 -17.87
C ASP A 164 13.35 40.00 -17.64
N LEU A 165 12.25 40.62 -18.12
CA LEU A 165 10.93 40.04 -18.04
C LEU A 165 10.79 38.76 -18.83
N LEU A 166 11.38 38.66 -20.00
CA LEU A 166 11.38 37.46 -20.84
C LEU A 166 12.16 36.32 -20.16
N ASP A 167 13.29 36.62 -19.55
CA ASP A 167 14.05 35.62 -18.79
C ASP A 167 13.29 35.13 -17.60
N THR A 168 12.66 36.01 -16.82
CA THR A 168 11.80 35.65 -15.70
C THR A 168 10.65 34.72 -16.12
N VAL A 169 9.95 35.03 -17.23
CA VAL A 169 8.87 34.19 -17.72
C VAL A 169 9.39 32.80 -18.14
N ASN A 170 10.57 32.75 -18.80
CA ASN A 170 11.16 31.49 -19.19
C ASN A 170 11.54 30.62 -17.98
N GLU A 171 12.13 31.20 -16.96
CA GLU A 171 12.48 30.52 -15.71
C GLU A 171 11.25 29.97 -15.02
N GLU A 172 10.19 30.76 -14.89
CA GLU A 172 8.95 30.30 -14.25
C GLU A 172 8.24 29.20 -15.05
N MET A 173 8.30 29.24 -16.39
CA MET A 173 7.77 28.16 -17.22
C MET A 173 8.56 26.87 -17.06
N GLN A 174 9.89 26.94 -17.02
CA GLN A 174 10.75 25.79 -16.76
C GLN A 174 10.47 25.19 -15.37
N ARG A 175 10.34 26.07 -14.36
CA ARG A 175 9.98 25.66 -12.99
C ARG A 175 8.63 24.94 -12.95
N LEU A 176 7.63 25.45 -13.66
CA LEU A 176 6.31 24.82 -13.73
C LEU A 176 6.38 23.43 -14.40
N MET A 177 7.14 23.29 -15.48
CA MET A 177 7.37 21.99 -16.13
C MET A 177 8.06 21.00 -15.18
N GLN A 178 9.04 21.47 -14.40
CA GLN A 178 9.71 20.64 -13.39
C GLN A 178 8.73 20.17 -12.33
N LEU A 179 7.90 21.07 -11.77
CA LEU A 179 6.89 20.70 -10.77
C LEU A 179 5.88 19.65 -11.29
N ILE A 180 5.45 19.78 -12.55
CA ILE A 180 4.56 18.78 -13.18
C ILE A 180 5.27 17.43 -13.31
N ASN A 181 6.54 17.39 -13.67
CA ASN A 181 7.32 16.17 -13.77
C ASN A 181 7.55 15.54 -12.39
N ASP A 182 7.84 16.33 -11.37
CA ASP A 182 8.04 15.86 -10.00
C ASP A 182 6.75 15.26 -9.44
N LEU A 183 5.59 15.88 -9.71
CA LEU A 183 4.29 15.37 -9.32
C LEU A 183 3.98 14.01 -9.98
N LEU A 184 4.32 13.87 -11.27
CA LEU A 184 4.20 12.59 -11.98
C LEU A 184 5.11 11.50 -11.41
N ASN A 185 6.36 11.84 -11.13
CA ASN A 185 7.33 10.91 -10.57
C ASN A 185 6.91 10.46 -9.18
N PHE A 186 6.45 11.39 -8.35
CA PHE A 186 5.92 11.07 -7.02
C PHE A 186 4.70 10.14 -7.08
N SER A 187 3.75 10.40 -7.99
CA SER A 187 2.59 9.54 -8.18
C SER A 187 2.97 8.13 -8.65
N ARG A 188 3.94 8.01 -9.57
CA ARG A 188 4.44 6.70 -10.03
C ARG A 188 5.16 5.94 -8.92
N TYR A 189 5.90 6.64 -8.07
CA TYR A 189 6.59 6.05 -6.92
C TYR A 189 5.59 5.48 -5.91
N GLN A 190 4.54 6.24 -5.56
CA GLN A 190 3.50 5.77 -4.63
C GLN A 190 2.77 4.52 -5.12
N ASN A 191 2.62 4.36 -6.43
CA ASN A 191 1.95 3.20 -7.05
C ASN A 191 2.86 1.98 -7.25
N GLY A 192 4.11 2.02 -6.77
CA GLY A 192 5.05 0.91 -6.94
C GLY A 192 5.45 0.64 -8.41
N LEU A 193 5.07 1.52 -9.35
CA LEU A 193 5.37 1.39 -10.78
C LEU A 193 6.85 1.69 -11.10
N GLN A 194 7.56 2.33 -10.19
CA GLN A 194 9.00 2.54 -10.27
C GLN A 194 9.71 1.65 -9.25
N LYS A 195 10.37 0.60 -9.73
CA LYS A 195 11.33 -0.15 -8.92
C LYS A 195 12.58 0.70 -8.74
N LEU A 196 12.91 1.03 -7.49
CA LEU A 196 14.20 1.62 -7.17
C LEU A 196 15.28 0.60 -7.49
N THR A 197 16.13 0.91 -8.47
CA THR A 197 17.34 0.15 -8.73
C THR A 197 18.42 0.72 -7.81
N LEU A 198 18.60 0.09 -6.65
CA LEU A 198 19.68 0.47 -5.74
C LEU A 198 21.01 0.01 -6.34
N GLY A 199 21.92 0.96 -6.57
CA GLY A 199 23.29 0.72 -7.02
C GLY A 199 24.28 1.46 -6.13
N PRO A 200 25.56 1.05 -6.09
CA PRO A 200 26.59 1.82 -5.43
C PRO A 200 26.70 3.18 -6.12
N CYS A 201 26.57 4.26 -5.35
CA CYS A 201 26.83 5.62 -5.82
C CYS A 201 27.98 6.23 -5.02
N ASP A 202 28.82 7.03 -5.69
CA ASP A 202 29.86 7.79 -5.01
C ASP A 202 29.21 9.04 -4.42
N VAL A 203 29.39 9.24 -3.11
CA VAL A 203 28.82 10.39 -2.38
C VAL A 203 29.47 11.70 -2.85
N THR A 204 30.68 11.65 -3.39
CA THR A 204 31.39 12.81 -3.92
C THR A 204 30.72 13.40 -5.17
N ASP A 205 30.12 12.53 -6.02
CA ASP A 205 29.38 12.95 -7.23
C ASP A 205 28.03 13.61 -6.94
N LEU A 206 27.54 13.53 -5.70
CA LEU A 206 26.28 14.12 -5.25
C LEU A 206 26.43 15.50 -4.62
N LEU A 207 27.69 15.96 -4.38
CA LEU A 207 27.99 17.21 -3.70
C LEU A 207 28.59 18.30 -4.64
N GLU A 208 28.73 18.00 -5.92
CA GLU A 208 29.01 18.95 -7.01
C GLU A 208 27.68 19.37 -7.70
#